data_6eca37cb2035f051a52c5253c953de95
#
_entry.id   6eca37cb2035f051a52c5253c953de95
#
_cell.length_a   1.000
_cell.length_b   1.000
_cell.length_c   1.000
_cell.angle_alpha   90.00
_cell.angle_beta   90.00
_cell.angle_gamma   90.00
#
_symmetry.space_group_name_H-M   'P 1'
#
loop_
_entity.id
_entity.type
_entity.pdbx_description
1 polymer ?
#
loop_
_entity_poly.entity_id
_entity_poly.type
_entity_poly.pdbx_seq_one_letter_code
_entity_poly.pdbx_strand_id
1 'polypeptide(L)'
;MTLERYLQDLVQGEGTPSHAELVQLSGLNQTELGLFRDRWSEIPVERRRTLMDRMVSVAEDNVELDYYTIFKHCLVDDDSNVRARALSGLWEGDDRNLE
;
A
#
# COMPACT_ATOMS: atom_id res chain seq x y z
N MET A 1 -13.89 -2.58 -11.73
CA MET A 1 -13.65 -1.39 -10.89
C MET A 1 -12.35 -0.73 -11.33
N THR A 2 -12.36 0.58 -11.52
CA THR A 2 -11.14 1.30 -11.86
C THR A 2 -10.32 1.57 -10.60
N LEU A 3 -9.01 1.75 -10.75
CA LEU A 3 -8.14 2.09 -9.63
C LEU A 3 -8.59 3.38 -8.95
N GLU A 4 -8.95 4.40 -9.73
CA GLU A 4 -9.39 5.68 -9.21
C GLU A 4 -10.60 5.52 -8.30
N ARG A 5 -11.57 4.72 -8.71
CA ARG A 5 -12.76 4.48 -7.91
C ARG A 5 -12.42 3.69 -6.64
N TYR A 6 -11.52 2.73 -6.73
CA TYR A 6 -11.07 1.98 -5.57
C TYR A 6 -10.38 2.90 -4.56
N LEU A 7 -9.53 3.81 -5.03
CA LEU A 7 -8.87 4.79 -4.15
C LEU A 7 -9.89 5.73 -3.50
N GLN A 8 -10.91 6.14 -4.25
CA GLN A 8 -11.98 6.96 -3.70
C GLN A 8 -12.72 6.21 -2.58
N ASP A 9 -12.99 4.93 -2.77
CA ASP A 9 -13.62 4.09 -1.75
C ASP A 9 -12.74 3.97 -0.50
N LEU A 10 -11.42 3.92 -0.66
CA LEU A 10 -10.50 3.89 0.47
C LEU A 10 -10.56 5.17 1.28
N VAL A 11 -10.72 6.32 0.61
CA VAL A 11 -10.83 7.61 1.30
C VAL A 11 -12.14 7.71 2.09
N GLN A 12 -13.24 7.28 1.51
CA GLN A 12 -14.58 7.47 2.06
C GLN A 12 -15.14 6.25 2.79
N GLY A 13 -14.62 5.06 2.50
CA GLY A 13 -15.17 3.83 3.02
C GLY A 13 -14.80 3.53 4.45
N GLU A 14 -15.40 2.49 4.99
CA GLU A 14 -15.15 1.99 6.33
C GLU A 14 -14.77 0.50 6.23
N GLY A 15 -14.11 0.00 7.26
CA GLY A 15 -13.73 -1.39 7.33
C GLY A 15 -12.38 -1.69 6.70
N THR A 16 -11.99 -2.95 6.74
CA THR A 16 -10.71 -3.42 6.22
C THR A 16 -10.87 -3.95 4.80
N PRO A 17 -10.00 -3.54 3.85
CA PRO A 17 -10.08 -4.06 2.49
C PRO A 17 -9.86 -5.57 2.44
N SER A 18 -10.53 -6.24 1.50
CA SER A 18 -10.33 -7.67 1.29
C SER A 18 -8.99 -7.93 0.59
N HIS A 19 -8.55 -9.19 0.63
CA HIS A 19 -7.34 -9.61 -0.08
C HIS A 19 -7.42 -9.25 -1.58
N ALA A 20 -8.56 -9.51 -2.21
CA ALA A 20 -8.74 -9.23 -3.63
C ALA A 20 -8.60 -7.73 -3.94
N GLU A 21 -9.08 -6.88 -3.05
CA GLU A 21 -8.94 -5.42 -3.21
C GLU A 21 -7.48 -4.99 -3.09
N LEU A 22 -6.73 -5.58 -2.15
CA LEU A 22 -5.32 -5.25 -1.95
C LEU A 22 -4.47 -5.65 -3.15
N VAL A 23 -4.81 -6.74 -3.82
CA VAL A 23 -4.10 -7.19 -5.02
C VAL A 23 -4.12 -6.12 -6.10
N GLN A 24 -5.16 -5.30 -6.16
CA GLN A 24 -5.28 -4.24 -7.16
C GLN A 24 -4.24 -3.14 -7.00
N LEU A 25 -3.62 -3.04 -5.83
CA LEU A 25 -2.56 -2.07 -5.58
C LEU A 25 -1.17 -2.60 -5.93
N SER A 26 -1.08 -3.85 -6.37
CA SER A 26 0.20 -4.44 -6.78
C SER A 26 0.59 -3.98 -8.18
N GLY A 27 1.87 -3.69 -8.38
CA GLY A 27 2.43 -3.43 -9.70
C GLY A 27 1.90 -2.18 -10.38
N LEU A 28 1.67 -1.10 -9.64
CA LEU A 28 1.18 0.14 -10.22
C LEU A 28 2.19 0.76 -11.17
N ASN A 29 1.73 1.21 -12.34
CA ASN A 29 2.57 1.99 -13.25
C ASN A 29 2.67 3.44 -12.74
N GLN A 30 3.44 4.29 -13.44
CA GLN A 30 3.68 5.66 -12.99
C GLN A 30 2.39 6.50 -12.90
N THR A 31 1.49 6.34 -13.85
CA THR A 31 0.22 7.05 -13.85
C THR A 31 -0.64 6.62 -12.66
N GLU A 32 -0.73 5.32 -12.45
CA GLU A 32 -1.50 4.76 -11.34
C GLU A 32 -0.90 5.15 -9.98
N LEU A 33 0.42 5.17 -9.89
CA LEU A 33 1.10 5.60 -8.67
C LEU A 33 0.82 7.07 -8.38
N GLY A 34 0.72 7.91 -9.40
CA GLY A 34 0.33 9.31 -9.25
C GLY A 34 -1.06 9.46 -8.66
N LEU A 35 -2.01 8.67 -9.16
CA LEU A 35 -3.37 8.64 -8.61
C LEU A 35 -3.36 8.16 -7.14
N PHE A 36 -2.57 7.15 -6.84
CA PHE A 36 -2.43 6.65 -5.47
C PHE A 36 -1.89 7.74 -4.54
N ARG A 37 -0.83 8.45 -4.95
CA ARG A 37 -0.25 9.52 -4.15
C ARG A 37 -1.27 10.62 -3.85
N ASP A 38 -2.05 11.00 -4.86
CA ASP A 38 -3.02 12.07 -4.71
C ASP A 38 -4.10 11.73 -3.69
N ARG A 39 -4.47 10.46 -3.62
CA ARG A 39 -5.52 10.00 -2.72
C ARG A 39 -5.01 9.56 -1.36
N TRP A 40 -3.77 9.10 -1.29
CA TRP A 40 -3.22 8.54 -0.05
C TRP A 40 -3.28 9.51 1.11
N SER A 41 -2.93 10.78 0.89
CA SER A 41 -2.95 11.79 1.93
C SER A 41 -4.36 12.11 2.43
N GLU A 42 -5.39 11.81 1.63
CA GLU A 42 -6.78 12.03 1.99
C GLU A 42 -7.36 10.89 2.82
N ILE A 43 -6.70 9.72 2.84
CA ILE A 43 -7.15 8.57 3.63
C ILE A 43 -6.86 8.84 5.10
N PRO A 44 -7.85 8.61 6.01
CA PRO A 44 -7.61 8.78 7.44
C PRO A 44 -6.42 7.96 7.92
N VAL A 45 -5.66 8.51 8.87
CA VAL A 45 -4.40 7.90 9.32
C VAL A 45 -4.58 6.48 9.85
N GLU A 46 -5.66 6.22 10.59
CA GLU A 46 -5.92 4.88 11.12
C GLU A 46 -6.12 3.87 9.99
N ARG A 47 -6.79 4.30 8.93
CA ARG A 47 -7.01 3.46 7.77
C ARG A 47 -5.71 3.23 6.99
N ARG A 48 -4.86 4.26 6.89
CA ARG A 48 -3.54 4.11 6.27
C ARG A 48 -2.69 3.09 7.01
N ARG A 49 -2.72 3.11 8.35
CA ARG A 49 -2.02 2.13 9.17
C ARG A 49 -2.52 0.71 8.88
N THR A 50 -3.83 0.54 8.86
CA THR A 50 -4.45 -0.77 8.57
C THR A 50 -4.07 -1.25 7.18
N LEU A 51 -4.12 -0.38 6.19
CA LEU A 51 -3.75 -0.71 4.81
C LEU A 51 -2.29 -1.15 4.72
N MET A 52 -1.38 -0.44 5.40
CA MET A 52 0.03 -0.80 5.39
C MET A 52 0.26 -2.15 6.05
N ASP A 53 -0.36 -2.39 7.21
CA ASP A 53 -0.25 -3.69 7.89
C ASP A 53 -0.72 -4.82 6.98
N ARG A 54 -1.85 -4.61 6.31
CA ARG A 54 -2.41 -5.63 5.42
C ARG A 54 -1.52 -5.86 4.21
N MET A 55 -1.00 -4.80 3.60
CA MET A 55 -0.13 -4.92 2.43
C MET A 55 1.16 -5.67 2.77
N VAL A 56 1.77 -5.35 3.91
CA VAL A 56 2.98 -6.06 4.36
C VAL A 56 2.67 -7.53 4.57
N SER A 57 1.57 -7.85 5.24
CA SER A 57 1.17 -9.23 5.52
C SER A 57 0.89 -10.02 4.24
N VAL A 58 0.16 -9.43 3.31
CA VAL A 58 -0.19 -10.08 2.04
C VAL A 58 1.06 -10.29 1.19
N ALA A 59 1.98 -9.33 1.19
CA ALA A 59 3.23 -9.44 0.44
C ALA A 59 4.13 -10.54 0.99
N GLU A 60 4.10 -10.78 2.29
CA GLU A 60 4.86 -11.90 2.90
C GLU A 60 4.34 -13.24 2.40
N ASP A 61 3.02 -13.36 2.24
CA ASP A 61 2.39 -14.60 1.82
C ASP A 61 2.44 -14.84 0.32
N ASN A 62 2.59 -13.78 -0.48
CA ASN A 62 2.55 -13.90 -1.93
C ASN A 62 3.66 -13.07 -2.59
N VAL A 63 4.73 -13.77 -3.02
CA VAL A 63 5.90 -13.13 -3.61
C VAL A 63 5.64 -12.50 -4.98
N GLU A 64 4.50 -12.81 -5.60
CA GLU A 64 4.14 -12.22 -6.89
C GLU A 64 3.62 -10.79 -6.75
N LEU A 65 3.19 -10.40 -5.54
CA LEU A 65 2.71 -9.05 -5.30
C LEU A 65 3.86 -8.07 -5.19
N ASP A 66 3.72 -6.93 -5.84
CA ASP A 66 4.74 -5.90 -5.87
C ASP A 66 4.18 -4.57 -5.35
N TYR A 67 4.49 -4.26 -4.10
CA TYR A 67 4.12 -2.99 -3.47
C TYR A 67 5.33 -2.08 -3.28
N TYR A 68 6.44 -2.37 -3.95
CA TYR A 68 7.69 -1.64 -3.75
C TYR A 68 7.51 -0.12 -3.89
N THR A 69 6.85 0.33 -4.96
CA THR A 69 6.66 1.76 -5.21
C THR A 69 5.76 2.41 -4.15
N ILE A 70 4.76 1.67 -3.67
CA ILE A 70 3.87 2.15 -2.61
C ILE A 70 4.63 2.28 -1.30
N PHE A 71 5.37 1.25 -0.90
CA PHE A 71 6.16 1.28 0.34
C PHE A 71 7.19 2.41 0.29
N LYS A 72 7.84 2.60 -0.86
CA LYS A 72 8.82 3.66 -1.03
C LYS A 72 8.18 5.04 -0.84
N HIS A 73 7.01 5.26 -1.41
CA HIS A 73 6.27 6.51 -1.21
C HIS A 73 5.91 6.72 0.26
N CYS A 74 5.51 5.66 0.95
CA CYS A 74 5.04 5.75 2.34
C CYS A 74 6.17 5.94 3.36
N LEU A 75 7.44 5.85 2.93
CA LEU A 75 8.57 6.15 3.80
C LEU A 75 8.59 7.61 4.26
N VAL A 76 7.91 8.49 3.53
CA VAL A 76 7.84 9.91 3.86
C VAL A 76 6.45 10.32 4.35
N ASP A 77 5.62 9.35 4.74
CA ASP A 77 4.29 9.64 5.28
C ASP A 77 4.38 10.43 6.59
N ASP A 78 3.35 11.20 6.89
CA ASP A 78 3.28 12.01 8.10
C ASP A 78 3.24 11.15 9.37
N ASP A 79 2.70 9.95 9.27
CA ASP A 79 2.51 9.07 10.41
C ASP A 79 3.69 8.13 10.59
N SER A 80 4.25 8.09 11.81
CA SER A 80 5.41 7.25 12.10
C SER A 80 5.13 5.75 11.98
N ASN A 81 3.91 5.31 12.29
CA ASN A 81 3.55 3.89 12.14
C ASN A 81 3.48 3.50 10.67
N VAL A 82 2.94 4.37 9.82
CA VAL A 82 2.92 4.13 8.37
C VAL A 82 4.35 4.02 7.84
N ARG A 83 5.23 4.94 8.24
CA ARG A 83 6.63 4.92 7.82
C ARG A 83 7.33 3.63 8.24
N ALA A 84 7.13 3.22 9.50
CA ALA A 84 7.76 2.02 10.03
C ALA A 84 7.30 0.75 9.30
N ARG A 85 6.01 0.66 9.00
CA ARG A 85 5.47 -0.49 8.26
C ARG A 85 5.96 -0.52 6.82
N ALA A 86 6.04 0.64 6.18
CA ALA A 86 6.59 0.74 4.82
C ALA A 86 8.04 0.25 4.78
N LEU A 87 8.82 0.64 5.77
CA LEU A 87 10.22 0.20 5.87
C LEU A 87 10.30 -1.32 6.04
N SER A 88 9.46 -1.90 6.88
CA SER A 88 9.39 -3.36 7.04
C SER A 88 9.08 -4.06 5.72
N GLY A 89 8.12 -3.52 4.96
CA GLY A 89 7.76 -4.09 3.67
C GLY A 89 8.90 -4.05 2.67
N LEU A 90 9.65 -2.95 2.64
CA LEU A 90 10.81 -2.82 1.76
C LEU A 90 11.94 -3.75 2.18
N TRP A 91 12.18 -3.86 3.48
CA TRP A 91 13.24 -4.71 4.02
C TRP A 91 13.02 -6.17 3.64
N GLU A 92 11.81 -6.66 3.78
CA GLU A 92 11.47 -8.04 3.42
C GLU A 92 11.57 -8.28 1.93
N GLY A 93 11.18 -7.29 1.12
CA GLY A 93 11.32 -7.35 -0.32
C GLY A 93 12.78 -7.44 -0.75
N ASP A 94 13.65 -6.68 -0.10
CA ASP A 94 15.10 -6.72 -0.37
C ASP A 94 15.69 -8.08 -0.04
N ASP A 95 15.29 -8.69 1.08
CA ASP A 95 15.74 -10.03 1.45
C ASP A 95 15.40 -11.05 0.36
N ARG A 96 14.22 -10.97 -0.20
CA ARG A 96 13.80 -11.85 -1.29
C ARG A 96 14.62 -11.64 -2.56
N ASN A 97 14.97 -10.40 -2.83
CA ASN A 97 15.73 -10.04 -4.03
C ASN A 97 17.20 -10.45 -3.93
N LEU A 98 17.71 -10.64 -2.72
CA LEU A 98 19.09 -11.07 -2.51
C LEU A 98 19.31 -12.57 -2.75
N GLU A 99 18.25 -13.31 -2.86
CA GLU A 99 18.32 -14.74 -3.18
C GLU A 99 18.31 -14.95 -4.70
#